data_d1bd88840596d92b37e3bc0e22e5ec4d
#
_entry.id   d1bd88840596d92b37e3bc0e22e5ec4d
#
_cell.length_a   1.000
_cell.length_b   1.000
_cell.length_c   1.000
_cell.angle_alpha   90.00
_cell.angle_beta   90.00
_cell.angle_gamma   90.00
#
_symmetry.space_group_name_H-M   'P 1'
#
loop_
_entity.id
_entity.type
_entity.pdbx_description
1 polymer ?
#
loop_
_entity_poly.entity_id
_entity_poly.type
_entity_poly.pdbx_seq_one_letter_code
_entity_poly.pdbx_strand_id
1 'polypeptide(L)'
;STNLVAPFDLARRAAPLMQAREYGRIINITSIAADIARGDVLYTASKGGLAALTRALEAELGAIGITVNAIAPGYFATEANGEMTADPEIARHLARRTSLGRWGEPGEIAGAVAFLAAPEASYITGHTLAVDGGYLTHF
;
A
#
# COMPACT_ATOMS: atom_id res chain seq x y z
N SER A 1 17.39 -2.80 -2.46
CA SER A 1 16.75 -1.51 -2.25
C SER A 1 15.83 -1.54 -1.04
N THR A 2 15.64 -0.40 -0.42
CA THR A 2 14.78 -0.28 0.76
C THR A 2 13.32 -0.64 0.44
N ASN A 3 12.86 -0.32 -0.77
CA ASN A 3 11.47 -0.52 -1.17
C ASN A 3 11.15 -1.92 -1.69
N LEU A 4 12.12 -2.77 -1.88
CA LEU A 4 11.91 -4.10 -2.43
C LEU A 4 12.64 -5.19 -1.64
N VAL A 5 13.96 -5.07 -1.46
CA VAL A 5 14.76 -6.10 -0.78
C VAL A 5 14.44 -6.16 0.71
N ALA A 6 14.31 -5.02 1.39
CA ALA A 6 14.01 -5.00 2.82
C ALA A 6 12.63 -5.59 3.15
N PRO A 7 11.55 -5.25 2.44
CA PRO A 7 10.26 -5.91 2.65
C PRO A 7 10.32 -7.43 2.44
N PHE A 8 11.05 -7.89 1.42
CA PHE A 8 11.23 -9.31 1.18
C PHE A 8 11.98 -9.99 2.34
N ASP A 9 13.07 -9.39 2.79
CA ASP A 9 13.87 -9.97 3.89
C ASP A 9 13.11 -9.98 5.21
N LEU A 10 12.35 -8.92 5.50
CA LEU A 10 11.49 -8.87 6.68
C LEU A 10 10.40 -9.95 6.64
N ALA A 11 9.75 -10.12 5.50
CA ALA A 11 8.72 -11.15 5.33
C ALA A 11 9.31 -12.54 5.56
N ARG A 12 10.47 -12.82 4.97
CA ARG A 12 11.16 -14.09 5.10
C ARG A 12 11.52 -14.40 6.55
N ARG A 13 11.93 -13.39 7.32
CA ARG A 13 12.31 -13.54 8.73
C ARG A 13 11.09 -13.64 9.64
N ALA A 14 10.02 -12.95 9.31
CA ALA A 14 8.80 -12.94 10.12
C ALA A 14 7.95 -14.20 9.95
N ALA A 15 7.96 -14.81 8.76
CA ALA A 15 7.10 -15.94 8.44
C ALA A 15 7.18 -17.11 9.43
N PRO A 16 8.38 -17.60 9.84
CA PRO A 16 8.45 -18.68 10.83
C PRO A 16 7.86 -18.30 12.18
N LEU A 17 8.00 -17.05 12.61
CA LEU A 17 7.46 -16.58 13.88
C LEU A 17 5.92 -16.51 13.84
N MET A 18 5.38 -16.06 12.71
CA MET A 18 3.93 -16.01 12.48
C MET A 18 3.34 -17.42 12.42
N GLN A 19 4.03 -18.34 11.73
CA GLN A 19 3.59 -19.73 11.64
C GLN A 19 3.52 -20.37 13.03
N ALA A 20 4.52 -20.14 13.89
CA ALA A 20 4.54 -20.66 15.23
C ALA A 20 3.37 -20.14 16.11
N ARG A 21 2.88 -18.95 15.82
CA ARG A 21 1.73 -18.34 16.52
C ARG A 21 0.39 -18.63 15.85
N GLU A 22 0.39 -19.33 14.73
CA GLU A 22 -0.80 -19.65 13.94
C GLU A 22 -1.60 -18.40 13.52
N TYR A 23 -0.91 -17.27 13.37
CA TYR A 23 -1.49 -16.01 12.93
C TYR A 23 -0.44 -15.17 12.22
N GLY A 24 -0.74 -14.75 11.02
CA GLY A 24 0.19 -13.91 10.27
C GLY A 24 -0.50 -12.96 9.31
N ARG A 25 -0.03 -11.72 9.33
CA ARG A 25 -0.47 -10.67 8.42
C ARG A 25 0.75 -9.89 7.96
N ILE A 26 0.94 -9.81 6.65
CA ILE A 26 1.96 -8.97 6.03
C ILE A 26 1.23 -7.95 5.17
N ILE A 27 1.51 -6.68 5.42
CA ILE A 27 0.88 -5.58 4.70
C ILE A 27 1.99 -4.68 4.15
N ASN A 28 2.15 -4.69 2.84
CA ASN A 28 3.14 -3.87 2.16
C ASN A 28 2.52 -2.53 1.76
N ILE A 29 3.24 -1.45 1.99
CA ILE A 29 2.79 -0.12 1.57
C ILE A 29 3.41 0.18 0.21
N THR A 30 2.59 0.11 -0.82
CA THR A 30 2.98 0.43 -2.19
C THR A 30 2.68 1.90 -2.50
N SER A 31 2.09 2.17 -3.63
CA SER A 31 1.65 3.50 -4.03
C SER A 31 0.74 3.35 -5.24
N ILE A 32 -0.18 4.29 -5.46
CA ILE A 32 -0.89 4.36 -6.73
C ILE A 32 0.08 4.51 -7.91
N ALA A 33 1.32 4.98 -7.68
CA ALA A 33 2.37 5.04 -8.70
C ALA A 33 2.78 3.66 -9.22
N ALA A 34 2.41 2.57 -8.56
CA ALA A 34 2.61 1.21 -9.08
C ALA A 34 1.71 0.92 -10.29
N ASP A 35 0.59 1.62 -10.40
CA ASP A 35 -0.43 1.36 -11.41
C ASP A 35 -0.51 2.45 -12.49
N ILE A 36 0.11 3.60 -12.25
CA ILE A 36 0.09 4.73 -13.20
C ILE A 36 1.49 5.29 -13.42
N ALA A 37 1.73 5.83 -14.60
CA ALA A 37 2.99 6.50 -14.92
C ALA A 37 3.05 7.85 -14.18
N ARG A 38 4.07 8.02 -13.36
CA ARG A 38 4.38 9.27 -12.66
C ARG A 38 5.87 9.55 -12.77
N GLY A 39 6.25 10.81 -12.73
CA GLY A 39 7.56 11.31 -13.12
C GLY A 39 8.82 10.59 -12.63
N ASP A 40 8.77 9.88 -11.50
CA ASP A 40 9.93 9.15 -10.98
C ASP A 40 9.89 7.68 -11.44
N VAL A 41 10.71 7.36 -12.42
CA VAL A 41 10.79 6.02 -13.02
C VAL A 41 11.22 4.97 -12.00
N LEU A 42 12.24 5.26 -11.20
CA LEU A 42 12.76 4.29 -10.23
C LEU A 42 11.78 4.06 -9.08
N TYR A 43 11.12 5.11 -8.62
CA TYR A 43 10.08 5.01 -7.61
C TYR A 43 8.91 4.16 -8.12
N THR A 44 8.42 4.46 -9.31
CA THR A 44 7.33 3.69 -9.95
C THR A 44 7.71 2.22 -10.11
N ALA A 45 8.92 1.95 -10.59
CA ALA A 45 9.40 0.58 -10.77
C ALA A 45 9.51 -0.17 -9.44
N SER A 46 10.04 0.47 -8.39
CA SER A 46 10.18 -0.16 -7.07
C SER A 46 8.82 -0.44 -6.43
N LYS A 47 7.86 0.46 -6.55
CA LYS A 47 6.50 0.25 -6.02
C LYS A 47 5.74 -0.80 -6.82
N GLY A 48 5.93 -0.83 -8.14
CA GLY A 48 5.40 -1.91 -8.98
C GLY A 48 5.99 -3.27 -8.63
N GLY A 49 7.30 -3.30 -8.37
CA GLY A 49 7.99 -4.50 -7.89
C GLY A 49 7.46 -4.96 -6.54
N LEU A 50 7.18 -4.05 -5.62
CA LEU A 50 6.61 -4.39 -4.31
C LEU A 50 5.19 -4.95 -4.43
N ALA A 51 4.38 -4.43 -5.34
CA ALA A 51 3.07 -4.99 -5.62
C ALA A 51 3.16 -6.42 -6.18
N ALA A 52 4.12 -6.67 -7.08
CA ALA A 52 4.38 -8.01 -7.62
C ALA A 52 4.91 -8.96 -6.51
N LEU A 53 5.79 -8.47 -5.65
CA LEU A 53 6.31 -9.22 -4.50
C LEU A 53 5.18 -9.64 -3.56
N THR A 54 4.21 -8.78 -3.33
CA THR A 54 3.03 -9.08 -2.51
C THR A 54 2.30 -10.31 -3.05
N ARG A 55 2.08 -10.38 -4.36
CA ARG A 55 1.42 -11.54 -4.99
C ARG A 55 2.26 -12.81 -4.90
N ALA A 56 3.57 -12.69 -5.09
CA ALA A 56 4.47 -13.85 -5.00
C ALA A 56 4.53 -14.40 -3.57
N LEU A 57 4.61 -13.52 -2.57
CA LEU A 57 4.67 -13.92 -1.16
C LEU A 57 3.38 -14.57 -0.69
N GLU A 58 2.22 -14.04 -1.11
CA GLU A 58 0.95 -14.65 -0.69
C GLU A 58 0.81 -16.08 -1.22
N ALA A 59 1.27 -16.32 -2.44
CA ALA A 59 1.24 -17.65 -3.03
C ALA A 59 2.12 -18.64 -2.25
N GLU A 60 3.26 -18.21 -1.74
CA GLU A 60 4.16 -19.06 -0.95
C GLU A 60 3.66 -19.25 0.49
N LEU A 61 3.12 -18.18 1.11
CA LEU A 61 2.85 -18.18 2.54
C LEU A 61 1.40 -18.54 2.90
N GLY A 62 0.53 -18.62 1.90
CA GLY A 62 -0.88 -18.96 2.13
C GLY A 62 -1.08 -20.30 2.80
N ALA A 63 -0.31 -21.30 2.42
CA ALA A 63 -0.42 -22.67 2.97
C ALA A 63 -0.12 -22.74 4.47
N ILE A 64 0.64 -21.79 5.01
CA ILE A 64 0.94 -21.72 6.44
C ILE A 64 0.09 -20.68 7.18
N GLY A 65 -0.99 -20.21 6.53
CA GLY A 65 -1.98 -19.35 7.18
C GLY A 65 -1.63 -17.87 7.27
N ILE A 66 -0.67 -17.40 6.49
CA ILE A 66 -0.27 -16.00 6.46
C ILE A 66 -0.94 -15.32 5.28
N THR A 67 -1.64 -14.21 5.52
CA THR A 67 -2.13 -13.35 4.44
C THR A 67 -1.10 -12.29 4.12
N VAL A 68 -0.96 -11.98 2.83
CA VAL A 68 -0.04 -10.95 2.34
C VAL A 68 -0.83 -10.03 1.40
N ASN A 69 -0.97 -8.80 1.80
CA ASN A 69 -1.70 -7.78 1.05
C ASN A 69 -0.86 -6.52 0.91
N ALA A 70 -1.32 -5.62 0.07
CA ALA A 70 -0.70 -4.31 -0.07
C ALA A 70 -1.75 -3.20 0.08
N ILE A 71 -1.29 -2.05 0.52
CA ILE A 71 -2.06 -0.81 0.49
C ILE A 71 -1.35 0.14 -0.47
N ALA A 72 -2.10 0.71 -1.39
CA ALA A 72 -1.60 1.69 -2.36
C ALA A 72 -2.17 3.07 -2.03
N PRO A 73 -1.44 3.89 -1.25
CA PRO A 73 -1.89 5.24 -0.93
C PRO A 73 -1.83 6.16 -2.14
N GLY A 74 -2.78 7.07 -2.22
CA GLY A 74 -2.74 8.23 -3.09
C GLY A 74 -2.02 9.41 -2.42
N TYR A 75 -2.63 10.58 -2.49
CA TYR A 75 -2.09 11.81 -1.92
C TYR A 75 -2.56 11.99 -0.48
N PHE A 76 -1.64 11.90 0.46
CA PHE A 76 -1.90 12.06 1.90
C PHE A 76 -1.15 13.26 2.46
N ALA A 77 -1.86 14.06 3.25
CA ALA A 77 -1.29 15.22 3.92
C ALA A 77 -0.48 14.75 5.13
N THR A 78 0.84 14.76 5.00
CA THR A 78 1.78 14.37 6.05
C THR A 78 2.71 15.54 6.38
N GLU A 79 3.41 15.46 7.50
CA GLU A 79 4.42 16.46 7.85
C GLU A 79 5.54 16.54 6.79
N ALA A 80 5.91 15.39 6.23
CA ALA A 80 6.98 15.30 5.25
C ALA A 80 6.66 16.04 3.94
N ASN A 81 5.38 16.20 3.59
CA ASN A 81 4.96 16.87 2.35
C ASN A 81 4.14 18.15 2.60
N GLY A 82 4.43 18.86 3.71
CA GLY A 82 3.72 20.09 4.05
C GLY A 82 3.78 21.16 2.98
N GLU A 83 4.89 21.30 2.26
CA GLU A 83 5.00 22.25 1.14
C GLU A 83 4.03 21.91 0.01
N MET A 84 3.91 20.62 -0.34
CA MET A 84 2.99 20.16 -1.37
C MET A 84 1.53 20.34 -0.93
N THR A 85 1.25 20.10 0.34
CA THR A 85 -0.10 20.25 0.91
C THR A 85 -0.57 21.72 0.84
N ALA A 86 0.36 22.67 0.98
CA ALA A 86 0.06 24.10 0.89
C ALA A 86 -0.02 24.60 -0.56
N ASP A 87 0.38 23.81 -1.55
CA ASP A 87 0.40 24.24 -2.95
C ASP A 87 -1.01 24.20 -3.57
N PRO A 88 -1.56 25.37 -3.99
CA PRO A 88 -2.88 25.41 -4.61
C PRO A 88 -2.97 24.62 -5.93
N GLU A 89 -1.87 24.46 -6.66
CA GLU A 89 -1.86 23.69 -7.91
C GLU A 89 -2.15 22.21 -7.63
N ILE A 90 -1.58 21.67 -6.56
CA ILE A 90 -1.83 20.28 -6.18
C ILE A 90 -3.26 20.11 -5.69
N ALA A 91 -3.78 21.08 -4.92
CA ALA A 91 -5.18 21.07 -4.50
C ALA A 91 -6.12 21.04 -5.70
N ARG A 92 -5.85 21.87 -6.73
CA ARG A 92 -6.63 21.85 -7.96
C ARG A 92 -6.52 20.54 -8.72
N HIS A 93 -5.32 19.95 -8.75
CA HIS A 93 -5.09 18.65 -9.37
C HIS A 93 -5.94 17.57 -8.69
N LEU A 94 -5.94 17.53 -7.36
CA LEU A 94 -6.73 16.56 -6.60
C LEU A 94 -8.23 16.78 -6.77
N ALA A 95 -8.67 18.04 -6.83
CA ALA A 95 -10.08 18.35 -7.07
C ALA A 95 -10.57 17.81 -8.42
N ARG A 96 -9.69 17.75 -9.42
CA ARG A 96 -10.03 17.22 -10.75
C ARG A 96 -9.81 15.71 -10.88
N ARG A 97 -8.82 15.16 -10.15
CA ARG A 97 -8.35 13.78 -10.36
C ARG A 97 -8.86 12.78 -9.35
N THR A 98 -9.51 13.23 -8.30
CA THR A 98 -10.10 12.33 -7.31
C THR A 98 -11.59 12.60 -7.21
N SER A 99 -12.36 11.55 -6.93
CA SER A 99 -13.79 11.69 -6.70
C SER A 99 -14.09 12.46 -5.41
N LEU A 100 -13.24 12.28 -4.39
CA LEU A 100 -13.41 12.98 -3.11
C LEU A 100 -12.86 14.41 -3.13
N GLY A 101 -12.02 14.74 -4.10
CA GLY A 101 -11.57 16.12 -4.38
C GLY A 101 -10.63 16.71 -3.35
N ARG A 102 -9.94 15.90 -2.56
CA ARG A 102 -9.12 16.38 -1.45
C ARG A 102 -7.93 15.49 -1.17
N TRP A 103 -7.00 15.99 -0.36
CA TRP A 103 -5.97 15.16 0.26
C TRP A 103 -6.58 14.15 1.21
N GLY A 104 -5.96 12.97 1.32
CA GLY A 104 -6.26 12.02 2.39
C GLY A 104 -5.60 12.44 3.70
N GLU A 105 -6.19 12.02 4.80
CA GLU A 105 -5.62 12.23 6.14
C GLU A 105 -4.90 10.95 6.60
N PRO A 106 -3.78 11.05 7.33
CA PRO A 106 -3.02 9.85 7.76
C PRO A 106 -3.85 8.80 8.48
N GLY A 107 -4.84 9.21 9.27
CA GLY A 107 -5.74 8.28 9.94
C GLY A 107 -6.58 7.41 9.00
N GLU A 108 -6.77 7.86 7.76
CA GLU A 108 -7.52 7.11 6.76
C GLU A 108 -6.71 5.93 6.19
N ILE A 109 -5.38 5.99 6.27
CA ILE A 109 -4.53 4.82 6.00
C ILE A 109 -4.56 3.84 7.18
N ALA A 110 -4.53 4.35 8.40
CA ALA A 110 -4.52 3.52 9.60
C ALA A 110 -5.72 2.56 9.64
N GLY A 111 -6.90 3.03 9.23
CA GLY A 111 -8.09 2.19 9.16
C GLY A 111 -7.95 1.03 8.18
N ALA A 112 -7.34 1.27 7.02
CA ALA A 112 -7.08 0.22 6.02
C ALA A 112 -6.08 -0.82 6.55
N VAL A 113 -5.01 -0.39 7.21
CA VAL A 113 -4.04 -1.29 7.83
C VAL A 113 -4.71 -2.15 8.90
N ALA A 114 -5.47 -1.53 9.80
CA ALA A 114 -6.17 -2.23 10.87
C ALA A 114 -7.14 -3.28 10.32
N PHE A 115 -7.88 -2.96 9.26
CA PHE A 115 -8.78 -3.91 8.62
C PHE A 115 -8.04 -5.12 8.07
N LEU A 116 -6.98 -4.92 7.30
CA LEU A 116 -6.23 -6.03 6.70
C LEU A 116 -5.46 -6.84 7.75
N ALA A 117 -5.12 -6.25 8.88
CA ALA A 117 -4.44 -6.94 9.98
C ALA A 117 -5.40 -7.73 10.88
N ALA A 118 -6.69 -7.46 10.82
CA ALA A 118 -7.69 -8.04 11.70
C ALA A 118 -7.96 -9.53 11.42
N PRO A 119 -8.44 -10.30 12.41
CA PRO A 119 -8.87 -11.69 12.20
C PRO A 119 -9.96 -11.82 11.13
N GLU A 120 -10.83 -10.83 11.01
CA GLU A 120 -11.94 -10.81 10.04
C GLU A 120 -11.44 -10.77 8.59
N ALA A 121 -10.20 -10.35 8.35
CA ALA A 121 -9.60 -10.34 7.01
C ALA A 121 -8.88 -11.65 6.66
N SER A 122 -9.21 -12.75 7.30
CA SER A 122 -8.49 -14.03 7.17
C SER A 122 -8.63 -14.69 5.80
N TYR A 123 -9.59 -14.27 4.98
CA TYR A 123 -9.76 -14.81 3.62
C TYR A 123 -9.37 -13.81 2.55
N ILE A 124 -8.73 -12.70 2.92
CA ILE A 124 -8.23 -11.67 2.01
C ILE A 124 -6.71 -11.82 1.92
N THR A 125 -6.22 -12.18 0.73
CA THR A 125 -4.77 -12.29 0.49
C THR A 125 -4.47 -12.01 -0.98
N GLY A 126 -3.28 -11.49 -1.27
CA GLY A 126 -2.85 -11.15 -2.61
C GLY A 126 -3.48 -9.88 -3.18
N HIS A 127 -4.22 -9.13 -2.38
CA HIS A 127 -4.95 -7.95 -2.81
C HIS A 127 -4.16 -6.66 -2.56
N THR A 128 -4.26 -5.74 -3.50
CA THR A 128 -3.78 -4.36 -3.31
C THR A 128 -4.98 -3.44 -3.14
N LEU A 129 -5.11 -2.87 -1.96
CA LEU A 129 -6.19 -1.95 -1.62
C LEU A 129 -5.75 -0.52 -1.89
N ALA A 130 -6.33 0.11 -2.89
CA ALA A 130 -6.10 1.53 -3.15
C ALA A 130 -6.83 2.37 -2.11
N VAL A 131 -6.12 3.32 -1.52
CA VAL A 131 -6.68 4.31 -0.58
C VAL A 131 -6.29 5.67 -1.13
N ASP A 132 -7.08 6.18 -2.07
CA ASP A 132 -6.67 7.27 -2.95
C ASP A 132 -7.77 8.29 -3.28
N GLY A 133 -8.90 8.21 -2.61
CA GLY A 133 -10.02 9.11 -2.88
C GLY A 133 -10.63 8.94 -4.27
N GLY A 134 -10.38 7.80 -4.92
CA GLY A 134 -10.86 7.53 -6.27
C GLY A 134 -9.90 7.97 -7.37
N TYR A 135 -8.65 8.28 -7.04
CA TYR A 135 -7.67 8.75 -8.03
C TYR A 135 -7.50 7.78 -9.20
N LEU A 136 -7.35 6.48 -8.93
CA LEU A 136 -7.12 5.48 -9.96
C LEU A 136 -8.34 5.22 -10.84
N THR A 137 -9.53 5.42 -10.31
CA THR A 137 -10.79 5.11 -11.02
C THR A 137 -11.46 6.34 -11.63
N HIS A 138 -11.04 7.53 -11.26
CA HIS A 138 -11.60 8.77 -11.78
C HIS A 138 -11.06 9.05 -13.19
N PHE A 139 -11.93 9.50 -14.10
CA PHE A 139 -11.55 9.84 -15.47
C PHE A 139 -11.23 11.31 -15.65
#